data_1276994f08e9fa02d9457235f7be24e4
#
_entry.id   1276994f08e9fa02d9457235f7be24e4
#
_cell.length_a   1.000
_cell.length_b   1.000
_cell.length_c   1.000
_cell.angle_alpha   90.00
_cell.angle_beta   90.00
_cell.angle_gamma   90.00
#
_symmetry.space_group_name_H-M   'P 1'
#
loop_
_entity.id
_entity.type
_entity.pdbx_description
1 polymer ?
#
loop_
_entity_poly.entity_id
_entity_poly.type
_entity_poly.pdbx_seq_one_letter_code
_entity_poly.pdbx_strand_id
1 'polypeptide(L)'
;RDRPYELRDVKIGEASDKDLVKISEAMSLNLSLEEMQTIKEYFAGEGRDPTDIELESLGQAWSEHCCYKSSKAVLKEFVFGIDRDDVLSRGDAGVMAFDEEYGYALRIESHNHPSAVEPYGGAATGIGGILRDVVCMGAQPIALADPLCFGYPNRRGELPPGTKHPKYLLSGVISGIRDYGNRVGIPTISGALYFDERYTSNCLVNVACLGLVKRDELQVNRAGGPGEVMILIGGRTGRDGIHGVN
;
A
#
# COMPACT_ATOMS: atom_id res chain seq x y z
N ARG A 1 14.58 -18.09 -14.92
CA ARG A 1 15.84 -17.81 -15.65
C ARG A 1 16.47 -16.64 -14.92
N ASP A 2 17.48 -16.94 -14.11
CA ASP A 2 18.28 -15.94 -13.39
C ASP A 2 19.17 -15.20 -14.41
N ARG A 3 18.65 -14.18 -15.06
CA ARG A 3 19.53 -13.18 -15.69
C ARG A 3 19.99 -12.27 -14.55
N PRO A 4 21.30 -12.09 -14.37
CA PRO A 4 21.79 -11.10 -13.41
C PRO A 4 21.18 -9.74 -13.78
N TYR A 5 20.75 -9.00 -12.77
CA TYR A 5 20.26 -7.64 -12.96
C TYR A 5 21.44 -6.76 -13.34
N GLU A 6 21.33 -6.06 -14.47
CA GLU A 6 22.33 -5.06 -14.88
C GLU A 6 21.89 -3.70 -14.36
N LEU A 7 22.62 -3.20 -13.39
CA LEU A 7 22.45 -1.84 -12.88
C LEU A 7 22.84 -0.84 -13.98
N ARG A 8 22.01 0.18 -14.19
CA ARG A 8 22.21 1.18 -15.24
C ARG A 8 22.19 2.59 -14.67
N ASP A 9 23.16 3.39 -15.00
CA ASP A 9 23.13 4.82 -14.72
C ASP A 9 22.15 5.52 -15.66
N VAL A 10 21.26 6.32 -15.10
CA VAL A 10 20.29 7.12 -15.84
C VAL A 10 20.81 8.55 -15.97
N LYS A 11 21.10 8.97 -17.20
CA LYS A 11 21.73 10.26 -17.49
C LYS A 11 20.77 11.43 -17.30
N ILE A 12 20.62 11.89 -16.04
CA ILE A 12 19.81 13.07 -15.69
C ILE A 12 20.64 14.35 -15.54
N GLY A 13 21.94 14.24 -15.28
CA GLY A 13 22.80 15.39 -15.02
C GLY A 13 22.81 16.44 -16.14
N GLU A 14 22.83 16.01 -17.41
CA GLU A 14 22.79 16.86 -18.57
C GLU A 14 21.41 16.96 -19.23
N ALA A 15 20.38 16.27 -18.66
CA ALA A 15 19.04 16.21 -19.23
C ALA A 15 18.35 17.58 -19.18
N SER A 16 17.67 17.96 -20.28
CA SER A 16 16.78 19.11 -20.28
C SER A 16 15.48 18.80 -19.49
N ASP A 17 14.71 19.84 -19.16
CA ASP A 17 13.42 19.66 -18.49
C ASP A 17 12.48 18.72 -19.25
N LYS A 18 12.48 18.80 -20.59
CA LYS A 18 11.70 17.88 -21.44
C LYS A 18 12.20 16.44 -21.35
N ASP A 19 13.51 16.24 -21.21
CA ASP A 19 14.08 14.90 -21.11
C ASP A 19 13.85 14.32 -19.72
N LEU A 20 13.88 15.13 -18.64
CA LEU A 20 13.52 14.72 -17.30
C LEU A 20 12.07 14.19 -17.24
N VAL A 21 11.12 14.89 -17.85
CA VAL A 21 9.71 14.44 -17.94
C VAL A 21 9.62 13.12 -18.70
N LYS A 22 10.30 12.99 -19.86
CA LYS A 22 10.31 11.75 -20.62
C LYS A 22 10.93 10.57 -19.86
N ILE A 23 11.99 10.81 -19.09
CA ILE A 23 12.60 9.77 -18.24
C ILE A 23 11.59 9.32 -17.18
N SER A 24 10.93 10.25 -16.49
CA SER A 24 9.90 9.92 -15.50
C SER A 24 8.77 9.10 -16.11
N GLU A 25 8.27 9.48 -17.28
CA GLU A 25 7.23 8.75 -18.01
C GLU A 25 7.70 7.36 -18.45
N ALA A 26 8.87 7.28 -19.10
CA ALA A 26 9.39 6.04 -19.67
C ALA A 26 9.71 4.98 -18.58
N MET A 27 10.11 5.43 -17.40
CA MET A 27 10.38 4.58 -16.24
C MET A 27 9.17 4.42 -15.31
N SER A 28 8.03 5.07 -15.63
CA SER A 28 6.82 5.05 -14.80
C SER A 28 7.05 5.50 -13.36
N LEU A 29 7.90 6.52 -13.16
CA LEU A 29 8.26 7.02 -11.82
C LEU A 29 7.16 7.85 -11.17
N ASN A 30 6.24 8.40 -11.96
CA ASN A 30 5.20 9.35 -11.52
C ASN A 30 5.75 10.57 -10.76
N LEU A 31 6.95 11.00 -11.13
CA LEU A 31 7.60 12.19 -10.59
C LEU A 31 7.32 13.40 -11.48
N SER A 32 6.97 14.52 -10.86
CA SER A 32 6.79 15.80 -11.56
C SER A 32 8.14 16.36 -12.04
N LEU A 33 8.10 17.36 -12.92
CA LEU A 33 9.31 18.04 -13.36
C LEU A 33 10.10 18.61 -12.17
N GLU A 34 9.44 19.24 -11.21
CA GLU A 34 10.08 19.85 -10.03
C GLU A 34 10.75 18.79 -9.15
N GLU A 35 10.11 17.63 -8.98
CA GLU A 35 10.68 16.50 -8.25
C GLU A 35 11.90 15.92 -8.97
N MET A 36 11.81 15.76 -10.29
CA MET A 36 12.95 15.33 -11.10
C MET A 36 14.13 16.33 -11.10
N GLN A 37 13.83 17.62 -11.08
CA GLN A 37 14.84 18.66 -10.92
C GLN A 37 15.52 18.59 -9.56
N THR A 38 14.76 18.39 -8.49
CA THR A 38 15.30 18.19 -7.12
C THR A 38 16.23 16.98 -7.05
N ILE A 39 15.84 15.87 -7.69
CA ILE A 39 16.68 14.66 -7.77
C ILE A 39 17.96 14.95 -8.56
N LYS A 40 17.85 15.66 -9.69
CA LYS A 40 18.98 16.06 -10.51
C LYS A 40 19.99 16.92 -9.72
N GLU A 41 19.50 17.89 -8.95
CA GLU A 41 20.33 18.74 -8.09
C GLU A 41 21.04 17.93 -7.01
N TYR A 42 20.35 16.99 -6.37
CA TYR A 42 20.94 16.11 -5.36
C TYR A 42 22.10 15.29 -5.94
N PHE A 43 21.88 14.61 -7.07
CA PHE A 43 22.93 13.79 -7.69
C PHE A 43 24.05 14.60 -8.32
N ALA A 44 23.79 15.84 -8.72
CA ALA A 44 24.86 16.78 -9.12
C ALA A 44 25.78 17.09 -7.93
N GLY A 45 25.24 17.24 -6.72
CA GLY A 45 26.00 17.37 -5.48
C GLY A 45 26.84 16.12 -5.14
N GLU A 46 26.32 14.92 -5.48
CA GLU A 46 27.04 13.64 -5.34
C GLU A 46 28.11 13.43 -6.43
N GLY A 47 28.15 14.26 -7.47
CA GLY A 47 29.10 14.16 -8.58
C GLY A 47 28.88 12.98 -9.51
N ARG A 48 27.67 12.44 -9.56
CA ARG A 48 27.29 11.30 -10.41
C ARG A 48 25.84 11.36 -10.86
N ASP A 49 25.46 10.53 -11.81
CA ASP A 49 24.07 10.24 -12.14
C ASP A 49 23.50 9.17 -11.19
N PRO A 50 22.17 9.13 -11.00
CA PRO A 50 21.52 8.04 -10.28
C PRO A 50 21.50 6.76 -11.12
N THR A 51 21.41 5.63 -10.44
CA THR A 51 21.05 4.36 -11.05
C THR A 51 19.55 4.25 -11.27
N ASP A 52 19.14 3.35 -12.13
CA ASP A 52 17.72 3.03 -12.37
C ASP A 52 17.01 2.58 -11.09
N ILE A 53 17.65 1.76 -10.24
CA ILE A 53 17.10 1.35 -8.93
C ILE A 53 16.92 2.54 -7.99
N GLU A 54 17.87 3.47 -7.94
CA GLU A 54 17.76 4.67 -7.12
C GLU A 54 16.57 5.53 -7.55
N LEU A 55 16.38 5.72 -8.86
CA LEU A 55 15.23 6.48 -9.37
C LEU A 55 13.90 5.76 -9.10
N GLU A 56 13.81 4.45 -9.32
CA GLU A 56 12.61 3.67 -9.00
C GLU A 56 12.30 3.71 -7.50
N SER A 57 13.32 3.62 -6.65
CA SER A 57 13.17 3.72 -5.20
C SER A 57 12.69 5.10 -4.76
N LEU A 58 13.24 6.17 -5.36
CA LEU A 58 12.80 7.54 -5.10
C LEU A 58 11.37 7.78 -5.59
N GLY A 59 11.02 7.30 -6.78
CA GLY A 59 9.66 7.38 -7.31
C GLY A 59 8.65 6.68 -6.39
N GLN A 60 8.99 5.50 -5.89
CA GLN A 60 8.14 4.78 -4.93
C GLN A 60 8.05 5.49 -3.58
N ALA A 61 9.19 5.91 -3.01
CA ALA A 61 9.20 6.58 -1.71
C ALA A 61 8.50 7.95 -1.75
N TRP A 62 8.54 8.63 -2.89
CA TRP A 62 7.92 9.94 -3.11
C TRP A 62 6.53 9.85 -3.76
N SER A 63 5.87 8.72 -3.67
CA SER A 63 4.52 8.49 -4.17
C SER A 63 3.46 8.97 -3.18
N GLU A 64 2.22 9.14 -3.66
CA GLU A 64 1.07 9.39 -2.79
C GLU A 64 0.87 8.27 -1.77
N HIS A 65 1.16 7.02 -2.16
CA HIS A 65 1.05 5.85 -1.31
C HIS A 65 2.01 5.90 -0.11
N CYS A 66 3.29 6.23 -0.34
CA CYS A 66 4.31 6.18 0.72
C CYS A 66 4.40 7.47 1.55
N CYS A 67 4.27 8.64 0.94
CA CYS A 67 4.51 9.91 1.63
C CYS A 67 3.32 10.88 1.65
N TYR A 68 2.16 10.48 1.09
CA TYR A 68 0.99 11.36 0.99
C TYR A 68 1.30 12.69 0.27
N LYS A 69 2.07 12.63 -0.82
CA LYS A 69 2.67 13.82 -1.42
C LYS A 69 1.69 14.94 -1.78
N SER A 70 0.47 14.61 -2.21
CA SER A 70 -0.59 15.57 -2.51
C SER A 70 -1.57 15.76 -1.37
N SER A 71 -1.89 14.73 -0.60
CA SER A 71 -2.89 14.79 0.48
C SER A 71 -2.33 15.25 1.83
N LYS A 72 -1.01 15.27 2.01
CA LYS A 72 -0.36 15.56 3.30
C LYS A 72 -0.75 16.91 3.91
N ALA A 73 -0.93 17.94 3.08
CA ALA A 73 -1.33 19.27 3.56
C ALA A 73 -2.72 19.23 4.21
N VAL A 74 -3.68 18.56 3.54
CA VAL A 74 -5.05 18.38 4.04
C VAL A 74 -5.07 17.50 5.29
N LEU A 75 -4.28 16.41 5.29
CA LEU A 75 -4.18 15.53 6.45
C LEU A 75 -3.58 16.25 7.66
N LYS A 76 -2.58 17.12 7.46
CA LYS A 76 -2.01 17.93 8.55
C LYS A 76 -3.03 18.88 9.15
N GLU A 77 -3.82 19.53 8.32
CA GLU A 77 -4.80 20.51 8.75
C GLU A 77 -5.98 19.86 9.49
N PHE A 78 -6.54 18.79 8.95
CA PHE A 78 -7.82 18.24 9.40
C PHE A 78 -7.71 16.96 10.24
N VAL A 79 -6.57 16.28 10.22
CA VAL A 79 -6.43 14.96 10.86
C VAL A 79 -5.25 14.93 11.84
N PHE A 80 -4.03 15.24 11.38
CA PHE A 80 -2.85 15.07 12.24
C PHE A 80 -2.75 16.11 13.35
N GLY A 81 -3.41 17.28 13.19
CA GLY A 81 -3.50 18.33 14.20
C GLY A 81 -4.48 18.03 15.34
N ILE A 82 -5.27 16.94 15.23
CA ILE A 82 -6.18 16.54 16.31
C ILE A 82 -5.35 15.92 17.43
N ASP A 83 -5.25 16.63 18.55
CA ASP A 83 -4.59 16.15 19.75
C ASP A 83 -5.60 15.41 20.63
N ARG A 84 -5.26 14.17 21.04
CA ARG A 84 -6.10 13.29 21.85
C ARG A 84 -5.23 12.45 22.76
N ASP A 85 -5.53 12.45 24.02
CA ASP A 85 -4.78 11.71 25.07
C ASP A 85 -4.94 10.19 24.93
N ASP A 86 -5.97 9.72 24.25
CA ASP A 86 -6.24 8.30 24.05
C ASP A 86 -5.55 7.69 22.81
N VAL A 87 -4.82 8.47 21.99
CA VAL A 87 -4.01 7.97 20.88
C VAL A 87 -2.65 7.51 21.41
N LEU A 88 -2.40 6.21 21.39
CA LEU A 88 -1.15 5.59 21.85
C LEU A 88 -0.08 5.55 20.76
N SER A 89 -0.46 5.33 19.51
CA SER A 89 0.47 5.32 18.38
C SER A 89 -0.21 5.67 17.06
N ARG A 90 0.56 6.26 16.15
CA ARG A 90 0.20 6.55 14.75
C ARG A 90 1.27 5.95 13.84
N GLY A 91 1.45 4.63 13.92
CA GLY A 91 2.43 3.86 13.16
C GLY A 91 1.81 3.13 11.97
N ASP A 92 2.24 1.90 11.73
CA ASP A 92 1.73 1.04 10.67
C ASP A 92 0.21 0.80 10.82
N ALA A 93 -0.26 0.68 12.06
CA ALA A 93 -1.67 0.81 12.41
C ALA A 93 -1.86 1.94 13.43
N GLY A 94 -3.05 2.55 13.44
CA GLY A 94 -3.45 3.46 14.51
C GLY A 94 -3.77 2.66 15.77
N VAL A 95 -3.21 3.08 16.92
CA VAL A 95 -3.49 2.43 18.21
C VAL A 95 -4.09 3.44 19.16
N MET A 96 -5.24 3.09 19.72
CA MET A 96 -5.94 3.91 20.71
C MET A 96 -6.09 3.14 22.02
N ALA A 97 -6.13 3.85 23.13
CA ALA A 97 -6.40 3.27 24.42
C ALA A 97 -7.83 2.70 24.48
N PHE A 98 -7.96 1.47 24.95
CA PHE A 98 -9.25 0.86 25.25
C PHE A 98 -9.58 1.03 26.74
N ASP A 99 -8.62 0.70 27.58
CA ASP A 99 -8.66 0.90 29.02
C ASP A 99 -7.23 1.20 29.55
N GLU A 100 -7.00 1.04 30.85
CA GLU A 100 -5.69 1.30 31.45
C GLU A 100 -4.63 0.23 31.07
N GLU A 101 -5.05 -0.98 30.72
CA GLU A 101 -4.17 -2.12 30.41
C GLU A 101 -4.01 -2.34 28.91
N TYR A 102 -5.09 -2.14 28.12
CA TYR A 102 -5.13 -2.48 26.72
C TYR A 102 -5.30 -1.28 25.80
N GLY A 103 -4.77 -1.41 24.60
CA GLY A 103 -5.07 -0.62 23.43
C GLY A 103 -5.67 -1.47 22.31
N TYR A 104 -6.42 -0.85 21.41
CA TYR A 104 -6.83 -1.49 20.17
C TYR A 104 -6.11 -0.89 18.99
N ALA A 105 -5.57 -1.76 18.14
CA ALA A 105 -4.95 -1.40 16.87
C ALA A 105 -5.95 -1.57 15.74
N LEU A 106 -6.07 -0.56 14.88
CA LEU A 106 -6.94 -0.59 13.71
C LEU A 106 -6.14 -0.16 12.48
N ARG A 107 -6.24 -0.97 11.44
CA ARG A 107 -5.80 -0.61 10.10
C ARG A 107 -6.92 -0.86 9.11
N ILE A 108 -7.11 0.08 8.19
CA ILE A 108 -7.98 -0.06 7.02
C ILE A 108 -7.20 0.37 5.79
N GLU A 109 -7.31 -0.40 4.73
CA GLU A 109 -6.62 -0.16 3.47
C GLU A 109 -7.50 -0.56 2.29
N SER A 110 -7.27 0.02 1.12
CA SER A 110 -7.94 -0.37 -0.11
C SER A 110 -6.99 -1.10 -1.06
N HIS A 111 -7.43 -2.24 -1.60
CA HIS A 111 -6.71 -3.05 -2.58
C HIS A 111 -7.48 -3.13 -3.90
N ASN A 112 -7.79 -1.97 -4.47
CA ASN A 112 -8.71 -1.83 -5.60
C ASN A 112 -8.09 -2.31 -6.91
N HIS A 113 -7.00 -1.67 -7.33
CA HIS A 113 -6.35 -1.96 -8.61
C HIS A 113 -5.82 -3.40 -8.69
N PRO A 114 -5.09 -3.92 -7.70
CA PRO A 114 -4.66 -5.32 -7.71
C PRO A 114 -5.83 -6.30 -7.83
N SER A 115 -6.95 -6.03 -7.17
CA SER A 115 -8.16 -6.86 -7.24
C SER A 115 -8.88 -6.76 -8.58
N ALA A 116 -8.81 -5.62 -9.26
CA ALA A 116 -9.36 -5.48 -10.61
C ALA A 116 -8.54 -6.29 -11.64
N VAL A 117 -7.24 -6.44 -11.42
CA VAL A 117 -6.32 -7.20 -12.29
C VAL A 117 -6.38 -8.70 -11.97
N GLU A 118 -6.20 -9.08 -10.70
CA GLU A 118 -6.23 -10.46 -10.22
C GLU A 118 -6.99 -10.51 -8.89
N PRO A 119 -8.33 -10.78 -8.92
CA PRO A 119 -9.20 -10.55 -7.77
C PRO A 119 -8.91 -11.43 -6.56
N TYR A 120 -8.48 -12.67 -6.77
CA TYR A 120 -8.17 -13.58 -5.68
C TYR A 120 -6.91 -13.15 -4.93
N GLY A 121 -5.78 -13.00 -5.62
CA GLY A 121 -4.50 -12.62 -5.03
C GLY A 121 -4.50 -11.16 -4.55
N GLY A 122 -5.14 -10.26 -5.30
CA GLY A 122 -5.27 -8.84 -4.93
C GLY A 122 -5.99 -8.66 -3.60
N ALA A 123 -7.12 -9.32 -3.40
CA ALA A 123 -7.89 -9.27 -2.16
C ALA A 123 -7.18 -10.03 -1.01
N ALA A 124 -6.59 -11.18 -1.29
CA ALA A 124 -5.81 -11.94 -0.31
C ALA A 124 -4.62 -11.13 0.21
N THR A 125 -3.91 -10.43 -0.69
CA THR A 125 -2.80 -9.54 -0.31
C THR A 125 -3.28 -8.37 0.54
N GLY A 126 -4.47 -7.82 0.26
CA GLY A 126 -5.09 -6.80 1.09
C GLY A 126 -5.24 -7.25 2.55
N ILE A 127 -5.84 -8.43 2.76
CA ILE A 127 -5.95 -9.01 4.12
C ILE A 127 -4.57 -9.23 4.73
N GLY A 128 -3.60 -9.75 3.96
CA GLY A 128 -2.23 -9.98 4.45
C GLY A 128 -1.51 -8.71 4.89
N GLY A 129 -1.69 -7.61 4.15
CA GLY A 129 -1.10 -6.30 4.46
C GLY A 129 -1.59 -5.75 5.80
N ILE A 130 -2.91 -5.62 5.96
CA ILE A 130 -3.49 -5.05 7.19
C ILE A 130 -3.26 -5.91 8.43
N LEU A 131 -3.20 -7.25 8.27
CA LEU A 131 -2.82 -8.15 9.36
C LEU A 131 -1.39 -7.89 9.81
N ARG A 132 -0.45 -7.72 8.87
CA ARG A 132 0.94 -7.39 9.20
C ARG A 132 1.06 -6.07 9.93
N ASP A 133 0.35 -5.03 9.46
CA ASP A 133 0.35 -3.72 10.10
C ASP A 133 -0.09 -3.81 11.56
N VAL A 134 -1.15 -4.55 11.83
CA VAL A 134 -1.65 -4.78 13.19
C VAL A 134 -0.64 -5.58 14.04
N VAL A 135 -0.08 -6.67 13.48
CA VAL A 135 0.93 -7.49 14.18
C VAL A 135 2.21 -6.70 14.45
N CYS A 136 2.64 -5.83 13.52
CA CYS A 136 3.82 -4.99 13.70
C CYS A 136 3.70 -3.99 14.86
N MET A 137 2.46 -3.68 15.29
CA MET A 137 2.21 -2.89 16.50
C MET A 137 2.27 -3.72 17.80
N GLY A 138 2.64 -4.99 17.74
CA GLY A 138 2.57 -5.93 18.87
C GLY A 138 1.15 -6.41 19.17
N ALA A 139 0.17 -6.04 18.34
CA ALA A 139 -1.22 -6.37 18.56
C ALA A 139 -1.58 -7.76 18.03
N GLN A 140 -2.44 -8.47 18.77
CA GLN A 140 -3.05 -9.72 18.34
C GLN A 140 -4.28 -9.40 17.46
N PRO A 141 -4.29 -9.72 16.17
CA PRO A 141 -5.48 -9.59 15.33
C PRO A 141 -6.64 -10.42 15.86
N ILE A 142 -7.83 -9.84 15.93
CA ILE A 142 -9.03 -10.50 16.46
C ILE A 142 -10.22 -10.47 15.51
N ALA A 143 -10.26 -9.52 14.58
CA ALA A 143 -11.38 -9.36 13.67
C ALA A 143 -10.98 -8.67 12.37
N LEU A 144 -11.69 -9.04 11.28
CA LEU A 144 -11.63 -8.38 9.97
C LEU A 144 -12.98 -7.71 9.66
N ALA A 145 -12.95 -6.68 8.83
CA ALA A 145 -14.14 -6.06 8.26
C ALA A 145 -13.86 -5.60 6.81
N ASP A 146 -14.79 -5.94 5.90
CA ASP A 146 -14.53 -5.82 4.47
C ASP A 146 -15.68 -5.08 3.74
N PRO A 147 -15.68 -3.72 3.69
CA PRO A 147 -16.61 -2.97 2.86
C PRO A 147 -16.20 -2.99 1.38
N LEU A 148 -17.04 -3.59 0.55
CA LEU A 148 -16.75 -3.89 -0.85
C LEU A 148 -17.73 -3.18 -1.80
N CYS A 149 -17.21 -2.66 -2.94
CA CYS A 149 -18.04 -2.06 -3.98
C CYS A 149 -17.69 -2.63 -5.35
N PHE A 150 -18.72 -3.05 -6.10
CA PHE A 150 -18.58 -3.65 -7.42
C PHE A 150 -19.59 -3.09 -8.41
N GLY A 151 -19.29 -3.23 -9.71
CA GLY A 151 -20.33 -3.16 -10.74
C GLY A 151 -21.38 -4.25 -10.55
N TYR A 152 -22.53 -4.08 -11.19
CA TYR A 152 -23.62 -5.06 -11.04
C TYR A 152 -23.22 -6.45 -11.57
N PRO A 153 -23.33 -7.53 -10.75
CA PRO A 153 -22.91 -8.87 -11.14
C PRO A 153 -23.79 -9.51 -12.21
N ASN A 154 -24.99 -8.97 -12.43
CA ASN A 154 -25.92 -9.38 -13.49
C ASN A 154 -25.85 -8.49 -14.75
N ARG A 155 -24.86 -7.62 -14.84
CA ARG A 155 -24.63 -6.76 -15.99
C ARG A 155 -24.58 -7.59 -17.27
N ARG A 156 -25.19 -7.06 -18.32
CA ARG A 156 -25.18 -7.62 -19.68
C ARG A 156 -24.59 -6.60 -20.65
N GLY A 157 -24.06 -7.09 -21.76
CA GLY A 157 -23.46 -6.26 -22.81
C GLY A 157 -21.94 -6.16 -22.69
N GLU A 158 -21.35 -5.36 -23.56
CA GLU A 158 -19.90 -5.19 -23.64
C GLU A 158 -19.34 -4.48 -22.40
N LEU A 159 -18.15 -4.87 -22.05
CA LEU A 159 -17.36 -4.24 -20.99
C LEU A 159 -16.34 -3.28 -21.62
N PRO A 160 -15.92 -2.24 -20.88
CA PRO A 160 -14.77 -1.44 -21.32
C PRO A 160 -13.55 -2.32 -21.59
N PRO A 161 -12.70 -1.98 -22.57
CA PRO A 161 -11.49 -2.75 -22.88
C PRO A 161 -10.63 -2.99 -21.64
N GLY A 162 -10.10 -4.20 -21.48
CA GLY A 162 -9.28 -4.60 -20.34
C GLY A 162 -10.04 -4.87 -19.04
N THR A 163 -11.35 -4.64 -19.00
CA THR A 163 -12.17 -4.83 -17.79
C THR A 163 -12.66 -6.27 -17.68
N LYS A 164 -12.57 -6.82 -16.47
CA LYS A 164 -13.14 -8.14 -16.12
C LYS A 164 -14.59 -7.99 -15.68
N HIS A 165 -15.38 -9.04 -15.90
CA HIS A 165 -16.80 -9.02 -15.54
C HIS A 165 -16.99 -8.88 -14.01
N PRO A 166 -17.89 -7.99 -13.52
CA PRO A 166 -18.08 -7.75 -12.08
C PRO A 166 -18.37 -8.99 -11.27
N LYS A 167 -19.10 -9.97 -11.83
CA LYS A 167 -19.35 -11.25 -11.18
C LYS A 167 -18.07 -12.06 -10.95
N TYR A 168 -17.14 -12.02 -11.90
CA TYR A 168 -15.84 -12.68 -11.77
C TYR A 168 -14.99 -12.00 -10.69
N LEU A 169 -14.93 -10.66 -10.70
CA LEU A 169 -14.24 -9.87 -9.69
C LEU A 169 -14.78 -10.15 -8.29
N LEU A 170 -16.09 -10.07 -8.11
CA LEU A 170 -16.75 -10.34 -6.84
C LEU A 170 -16.45 -11.75 -6.31
N SER A 171 -16.55 -12.76 -7.16
CA SER A 171 -16.30 -14.15 -6.78
C SER A 171 -14.83 -14.35 -6.35
N GLY A 172 -13.88 -13.79 -7.10
CA GLY A 172 -12.45 -13.89 -6.80
C GLY A 172 -12.08 -13.17 -5.51
N VAL A 173 -12.56 -11.95 -5.33
CA VAL A 173 -12.33 -11.14 -4.12
C VAL A 173 -12.86 -11.86 -2.87
N ILE A 174 -14.10 -12.33 -2.89
CA ILE A 174 -14.67 -13.08 -1.76
C ILE A 174 -13.85 -14.34 -1.45
N SER A 175 -13.40 -15.05 -2.49
CA SER A 175 -12.57 -16.25 -2.31
C SER A 175 -11.20 -15.90 -1.70
N GLY A 176 -10.56 -14.82 -2.13
CA GLY A 176 -9.29 -14.36 -1.59
C GLY A 176 -9.38 -13.98 -0.11
N ILE A 177 -10.38 -13.16 0.24
CA ILE A 177 -10.67 -12.78 1.64
C ILE A 177 -10.92 -14.00 2.50
N ARG A 178 -11.85 -14.88 2.07
CA ARG A 178 -12.21 -16.10 2.77
C ARG A 178 -11.00 -16.98 3.05
N ASP A 179 -10.22 -17.26 2.02
CA ASP A 179 -9.14 -18.25 2.12
C ASP A 179 -7.98 -17.72 2.96
N TYR A 180 -7.68 -16.42 2.85
CA TYR A 180 -6.65 -15.83 3.71
C TYR A 180 -7.11 -15.76 5.17
N GLY A 181 -8.30 -15.23 5.43
CA GLY A 181 -8.88 -15.17 6.77
C GLY A 181 -8.96 -16.53 7.46
N ASN A 182 -9.40 -17.58 6.73
CA ASN A 182 -9.46 -18.94 7.25
C ASN A 182 -8.07 -19.51 7.59
N ARG A 183 -7.05 -19.21 6.79
CA ARG A 183 -5.69 -19.71 7.05
C ARG A 183 -5.04 -19.09 8.28
N VAL A 184 -5.33 -17.84 8.55
CA VAL A 184 -4.83 -17.14 9.75
C VAL A 184 -5.76 -17.25 10.95
N GLY A 185 -6.98 -17.80 10.77
CA GLY A 185 -7.94 -18.03 11.84
C GLY A 185 -8.61 -16.76 12.38
N ILE A 186 -8.65 -15.68 11.60
CA ILE A 186 -9.27 -14.40 11.99
C ILE A 186 -10.61 -14.26 11.27
N PRO A 187 -11.74 -14.09 12.01
CA PRO A 187 -13.05 -13.98 11.40
C PRO A 187 -13.31 -12.60 10.79
N THR A 188 -13.96 -12.56 9.64
CA THR A 188 -14.61 -11.35 9.13
C THR A 188 -15.95 -11.19 9.87
N ILE A 189 -16.04 -10.19 10.72
CA ILE A 189 -17.19 -9.95 11.61
C ILE A 189 -18.16 -8.89 11.10
N SER A 190 -17.71 -8.08 10.15
CA SER A 190 -18.48 -6.97 9.58
C SER A 190 -18.09 -6.73 8.14
N GLY A 191 -18.92 -5.98 7.43
CA GLY A 191 -18.68 -5.54 6.08
C GLY A 191 -19.92 -4.96 5.45
N ALA A 192 -19.77 -4.54 4.21
CA ALA A 192 -20.89 -4.07 3.39
C ALA A 192 -20.61 -4.46 1.94
N LEU A 193 -21.66 -4.64 1.17
CA LEU A 193 -21.57 -4.93 -0.25
C LEU A 193 -22.46 -3.97 -1.02
N TYR A 194 -21.85 -3.14 -1.84
CA TYR A 194 -22.53 -2.13 -2.65
C TYR A 194 -22.32 -2.40 -4.14
N PHE A 195 -23.33 -2.11 -4.93
CA PHE A 195 -23.31 -2.24 -6.39
C PHE A 195 -23.64 -0.91 -7.06
N ASP A 196 -22.78 -0.47 -7.96
CA ASP A 196 -22.99 0.72 -8.79
C ASP A 196 -22.19 0.55 -10.10
N GLU A 197 -22.72 1.06 -11.23
CA GLU A 197 -22.06 0.96 -12.54
C GLU A 197 -20.68 1.61 -12.57
N ARG A 198 -20.43 2.61 -11.74
CA ARG A 198 -19.13 3.29 -11.64
C ARG A 198 -18.01 2.36 -11.18
N TYR A 199 -18.32 1.27 -10.48
CA TYR A 199 -17.35 0.27 -10.03
C TYR A 199 -17.17 -0.91 -11.01
N THR A 200 -17.69 -0.79 -12.24
CA THR A 200 -17.56 -1.86 -13.24
C THR A 200 -16.13 -2.07 -13.67
N SER A 201 -15.37 -1.00 -13.90
CA SER A 201 -13.99 -1.08 -14.39
C SER A 201 -12.97 -1.26 -13.26
N ASN A 202 -13.28 -0.73 -12.09
CA ASN A 202 -12.39 -0.78 -10.93
C ASN A 202 -13.24 -0.93 -9.65
N CYS A 203 -13.22 -2.13 -9.09
CA CYS A 203 -13.90 -2.41 -7.83
C CYS A 203 -13.20 -1.73 -6.66
N LEU A 204 -13.95 -1.42 -5.59
CA LEU A 204 -13.35 -1.06 -4.31
C LEU A 204 -13.32 -2.28 -3.40
N VAL A 205 -12.12 -2.64 -2.98
CA VAL A 205 -11.87 -3.72 -2.05
C VAL A 205 -11.20 -3.12 -0.83
N ASN A 206 -12.01 -2.69 0.12
CA ASN A 206 -11.49 -2.17 1.37
C ASN A 206 -11.45 -3.31 2.39
N VAL A 207 -10.37 -3.37 3.11
CA VAL A 207 -10.12 -4.39 4.13
C VAL A 207 -9.66 -3.72 5.41
N ALA A 208 -10.21 -4.15 6.53
CA ALA A 208 -9.86 -3.63 7.84
C ALA A 208 -9.52 -4.76 8.80
N CYS A 209 -8.55 -4.53 9.68
CA CYS A 209 -8.18 -5.45 10.75
C CYS A 209 -8.18 -4.72 12.07
N LEU A 210 -8.81 -5.32 13.06
CA LEU A 210 -8.79 -4.92 14.45
C LEU A 210 -7.93 -5.89 15.26
N GLY A 211 -7.07 -5.37 16.12
CA GLY A 211 -6.27 -6.14 17.07
C GLY A 211 -6.30 -5.55 18.46
N LEU A 212 -5.90 -6.34 19.44
CA LEU A 212 -5.68 -5.91 20.82
C LEU A 212 -4.20 -6.01 21.18
N VAL A 213 -3.71 -5.03 21.93
CA VAL A 213 -2.34 -4.99 22.42
C VAL A 213 -2.33 -4.55 23.87
N LYS A 214 -1.47 -5.13 24.69
CA LYS A 214 -1.18 -4.55 25.99
C LYS A 214 -0.36 -3.28 25.81
N ARG A 215 -0.67 -2.25 26.57
CA ARG A 215 -0.04 -0.94 26.40
C ARG A 215 1.48 -0.97 26.62
N ASP A 216 1.95 -1.82 27.49
CA ASP A 216 3.37 -2.04 27.76
C ASP A 216 4.08 -2.96 26.74
N GLU A 217 3.32 -3.68 25.90
CA GLU A 217 3.84 -4.52 24.82
C GLU A 217 3.75 -3.82 23.44
N LEU A 218 3.28 -2.58 23.40
CA LEU A 218 3.13 -1.82 22.16
C LEU A 218 4.48 -1.65 21.43
N GLN A 219 4.53 -2.07 20.19
CA GLN A 219 5.69 -1.93 19.32
C GLN A 219 5.57 -0.71 18.43
N VAL A 220 6.71 -0.14 18.06
CA VAL A 220 6.77 0.96 17.09
C VAL A 220 7.77 0.61 15.98
N ASN A 221 7.41 0.93 14.75
CA ASN A 221 8.25 0.70 13.59
C ASN A 221 9.39 1.73 13.57
N ARG A 222 10.55 1.34 14.07
CA ARG A 222 11.78 2.13 13.99
C ARG A 222 13.01 1.23 13.96
N ALA A 223 14.05 1.67 13.28
CA ALA A 223 15.35 1.04 13.38
C ALA A 223 15.88 1.21 14.82
N GLY A 224 16.50 0.17 15.32
CA GLY A 224 17.17 0.20 16.62
C GLY A 224 18.50 0.97 16.60
N GLY A 225 19.39 0.66 17.54
CA GLY A 225 20.69 1.28 17.64
C GLY A 225 21.76 0.65 16.75
N PRO A 226 22.95 1.29 16.66
CA PRO A 226 24.08 0.71 15.96
C PRO A 226 24.43 -0.69 16.51
N GLY A 227 24.60 -1.66 15.61
CA GLY A 227 24.91 -3.05 15.95
C GLY A 227 23.70 -3.99 15.99
N GLU A 228 22.47 -3.49 15.85
CA GLU A 228 21.31 -4.34 15.66
C GLU A 228 21.27 -4.98 14.28
N VAL A 229 20.75 -6.18 14.19
CA VAL A 229 20.72 -6.99 12.97
C VAL A 229 19.32 -6.97 12.38
N MET A 230 19.21 -6.54 11.14
CA MET A 230 17.97 -6.67 10.36
C MET A 230 17.88 -8.06 9.76
N ILE A 231 16.78 -8.76 10.01
CA ILE A 231 16.55 -10.12 9.49
C ILE A 231 15.37 -10.08 8.54
N LEU A 232 15.60 -10.44 7.26
CA LEU A 232 14.54 -10.64 6.28
C LEU A 232 14.05 -12.08 6.34
N ILE A 233 12.75 -12.26 6.61
CA ILE A 233 12.09 -13.58 6.66
C ILE A 233 11.05 -13.63 5.55
N GLY A 234 11.10 -14.66 4.70
CA GLY A 234 10.13 -14.85 3.63
C GLY A 234 10.63 -15.73 2.51
N GLY A 235 9.82 -15.84 1.46
CA GLY A 235 10.17 -16.53 0.23
C GLY A 235 11.04 -15.66 -0.69
N ARG A 236 11.42 -16.22 -1.84
CA ARG A 236 12.04 -15.43 -2.91
C ARG A 236 11.00 -14.49 -3.49
N THR A 237 11.32 -13.22 -3.55
CA THR A 237 10.50 -12.19 -4.20
C THR A 237 10.98 -11.93 -5.61
N GLY A 238 10.04 -11.60 -6.52
CA GLY A 238 10.29 -11.14 -7.88
C GLY A 238 10.01 -9.65 -8.03
N ARG A 239 9.67 -9.26 -9.26
CA ARG A 239 9.26 -7.89 -9.60
C ARG A 239 7.74 -7.68 -9.55
N ASP A 240 7.01 -8.64 -8.99
CA ASP A 240 5.56 -8.58 -8.91
C ASP A 240 5.13 -7.43 -7.99
N GLY A 241 4.25 -6.58 -8.48
CA GLY A 241 3.73 -5.43 -7.74
C GLY A 241 4.58 -4.15 -7.80
N ILE A 242 5.73 -4.15 -8.48
CA ILE A 242 6.48 -2.92 -8.76
C ILE A 242 5.59 -2.00 -9.60
N HIS A 243 5.49 -0.72 -9.19
CA HIS A 243 4.59 0.30 -9.77
C HIS A 243 3.09 -0.03 -9.70
N GLY A 244 2.68 -1.05 -8.95
CA GLY A 244 1.27 -1.48 -8.88
C GLY A 244 0.35 -0.52 -8.13
N VAL A 245 0.89 0.45 -7.41
CA VAL A 245 0.16 1.40 -6.57
C VAL A 245 0.53 2.87 -6.82
N ASN A 246 1.28 3.12 -7.86
CA ASN A 246 1.69 4.48 -8.26
C ASN A 246 0.66 5.14 -9.16
#